data_c464d065ec0716064eda9999de0878a8
#
_entry.id   c464d065ec0716064eda9999de0878a8
#
_cell.length_a   1.000
_cell.length_b   1.000
_cell.length_c   1.000
_cell.angle_alpha   90.00
_cell.angle_beta   90.00
_cell.angle_gamma   90.00
#
_symmetry.space_group_name_H-M   'P 1'
#
loop_
_entity.id
_entity.type
_entity.pdbx_description
1 polymer ?
#
loop_
_entity_poly.entity_id
_entity_poly.type
_entity_poly.pdbx_seq_one_letter_code
_entity_poly.pdbx_strand_id
1 'polypeptide(L)'
;DYVAEGYDAEIDELRKVAYHSDEILMQYQQELVSKTWISNIKLKFVMNQGYFLELTSKDSELFEEFLAQQDFTALNPQEQEKFAIVRRQTLKGNQRYTSPYLDNLQSHILGAKEQLKTKESAVLQGLQQSLLESITPLYSLAEKLAWLDLFTSQAIFAREYRLVKPQLAENGIIEIQAGRHLVIEAFLPKDQPFIPNALAIGESKNTHHGLIHIITWPNMWGKSTYLRQSALIVLMAHCGLFVPAQEAKIWLIDGIFARVGSGDIIAKNQSTFMTEMIEVANILNNATERSFVIFDELGRGTSTYDGLALTKAILHYLLKNIQAKTLIATHYHELIALEQESGQIKNFSVSVYETDKEVVFMKKISAWGASKSYGVDVAKLAGIPKPILEEAKGFLSALEKGKKADLPPLNAPQGFFVVQ
;
A
#
# COMPACT_ATOMS: atom_id res chain seq x y z
N ASP A 1 -20.81 -21.34 -21.77
CA ASP A 1 -20.10 -22.63 -21.91
C ASP A 1 -18.96 -22.64 -20.91
N TYR A 2 -19.03 -23.56 -19.93
CA TYR A 2 -18.04 -23.65 -18.84
C TYR A 2 -17.04 -24.79 -19.09
N VAL A 3 -17.36 -25.71 -19.97
CA VAL A 3 -16.53 -26.88 -20.30
C VAL A 3 -15.88 -26.67 -21.68
N ALA A 4 -14.58 -26.89 -21.79
CA ALA A 4 -13.86 -26.75 -23.05
C ALA A 4 -14.30 -27.81 -24.06
N GLU A 5 -14.25 -27.48 -25.35
CA GLU A 5 -14.47 -28.43 -26.44
C GLU A 5 -13.41 -29.55 -26.40
N GLY A 6 -13.84 -30.77 -26.63
CA GLY A 6 -12.99 -31.97 -26.57
C GLY A 6 -12.80 -32.58 -25.18
N TYR A 7 -13.41 -31.99 -24.14
CA TYR A 7 -13.35 -32.56 -22.80
C TYR A 7 -14.32 -33.75 -22.61
N ASP A 8 -15.54 -33.64 -23.15
CA ASP A 8 -16.58 -34.65 -23.07
C ASP A 8 -17.36 -34.69 -24.39
N ALA A 9 -17.35 -35.82 -25.07
CA ALA A 9 -17.98 -35.97 -26.37
C ALA A 9 -19.52 -35.78 -26.34
N GLU A 10 -20.16 -36.14 -25.25
CA GLU A 10 -21.62 -35.95 -25.06
C GLU A 10 -21.98 -34.48 -24.88
N ILE A 11 -21.16 -33.75 -24.15
CA ILE A 11 -21.30 -32.27 -24.00
C ILE A 11 -21.12 -31.59 -25.34
N ASP A 12 -20.13 -32.01 -26.14
CA ASP A 12 -19.87 -31.43 -27.44
C ASP A 12 -21.01 -31.71 -28.44
N GLU A 13 -21.60 -32.91 -28.41
CA GLU A 13 -22.78 -33.22 -29.20
C GLU A 13 -24.01 -32.39 -28.78
N LEU A 14 -24.29 -32.32 -27.48
CA LEU A 14 -25.39 -31.51 -26.97
C LEU A 14 -25.21 -30.02 -27.34
N ARG A 15 -23.96 -29.52 -27.33
CA ARG A 15 -23.63 -28.17 -27.72
C ARG A 15 -23.91 -27.90 -29.20
N LYS A 16 -23.54 -28.84 -30.07
CA LYS A 16 -23.89 -28.75 -31.51
C LYS A 16 -25.37 -28.64 -31.71
N VAL A 17 -26.17 -29.54 -31.10
CA VAL A 17 -27.64 -29.49 -31.22
C VAL A 17 -28.21 -28.20 -30.63
N ALA A 18 -27.69 -27.73 -29.46
CA ALA A 18 -28.22 -26.57 -28.77
C ALA A 18 -27.95 -25.25 -29.44
N TYR A 19 -26.79 -25.10 -30.12
CA TYR A 19 -26.32 -23.82 -30.65
C TYR A 19 -26.12 -23.79 -32.17
N HIS A 20 -25.97 -24.94 -32.85
CA HIS A 20 -25.86 -25.03 -34.29
C HIS A 20 -27.14 -25.54 -34.97
N SER A 21 -28.28 -25.46 -34.26
CA SER A 21 -29.60 -25.81 -34.82
C SER A 21 -30.01 -25.02 -36.06
N ASP A 22 -29.45 -23.80 -36.23
CA ASP A 22 -29.70 -22.97 -37.39
C ASP A 22 -29.25 -23.65 -38.71
N GLU A 23 -28.18 -24.41 -38.70
CA GLU A 23 -27.71 -25.18 -39.86
C GLU A 23 -28.72 -26.29 -40.25
N ILE A 24 -29.25 -26.99 -39.25
CA ILE A 24 -30.27 -28.04 -39.46
C ILE A 24 -31.55 -27.41 -40.04
N LEU A 25 -31.97 -26.28 -39.49
CA LEU A 25 -33.13 -25.53 -39.94
C LEU A 25 -32.97 -25.01 -41.34
N MET A 26 -31.78 -24.45 -41.69
CA MET A 26 -31.45 -24.03 -43.04
C MET A 26 -31.46 -25.18 -44.04
N GLN A 27 -30.91 -26.35 -43.68
CA GLN A 27 -30.95 -27.52 -44.55
C GLN A 27 -32.38 -27.97 -44.80
N TYR A 28 -33.22 -28.00 -43.80
CA TYR A 28 -34.65 -28.35 -43.95
C TYR A 28 -35.36 -27.32 -44.83
N GLN A 29 -35.14 -26.05 -44.64
CA GLN A 29 -35.71 -24.98 -45.51
C GLN A 29 -35.25 -25.14 -46.96
N GLN A 30 -33.96 -25.41 -47.22
CA GLN A 30 -33.41 -25.64 -48.55
C GLN A 30 -34.02 -26.92 -49.19
N GLU A 31 -34.20 -27.98 -48.43
CA GLU A 31 -34.86 -29.21 -48.90
C GLU A 31 -36.29 -28.92 -49.33
N LEU A 32 -37.07 -28.15 -48.55
CA LEU A 32 -38.43 -27.75 -48.93
C LEU A 32 -38.44 -26.87 -50.20
N VAL A 33 -37.57 -25.89 -50.31
CA VAL A 33 -37.44 -25.03 -51.47
C VAL A 33 -37.10 -25.84 -52.73
N SER A 34 -36.19 -26.81 -52.62
CA SER A 34 -35.77 -27.65 -53.75
C SER A 34 -36.88 -28.57 -54.25
N LYS A 35 -37.72 -29.11 -53.35
CA LYS A 35 -38.82 -30.03 -53.69
C LYS A 35 -40.09 -29.31 -54.17
N THR A 36 -40.39 -28.14 -53.59
CA THR A 36 -41.60 -27.37 -53.88
C THR A 36 -41.44 -26.33 -54.98
N TRP A 37 -40.18 -26.00 -55.31
CA TRP A 37 -39.82 -24.88 -56.24
C TRP A 37 -40.32 -23.49 -55.77
N ILE A 38 -40.71 -23.35 -54.47
CA ILE A 38 -41.18 -22.12 -53.87
C ILE A 38 -40.02 -21.46 -53.12
N SER A 39 -39.45 -20.43 -53.72
CA SER A 39 -38.25 -19.73 -53.17
C SER A 39 -38.50 -18.90 -51.92
N ASN A 40 -39.77 -18.53 -51.64
CA ASN A 40 -40.12 -17.62 -50.53
C ASN A 40 -40.59 -18.33 -49.28
N ILE A 41 -40.28 -19.60 -49.08
CA ILE A 41 -40.56 -20.34 -47.81
C ILE A 41 -39.66 -19.75 -46.76
N LYS A 42 -40.25 -19.14 -45.72
CA LYS A 42 -39.48 -18.59 -44.58
C LYS A 42 -39.70 -19.45 -43.35
N LEU A 43 -38.63 -20.00 -42.76
CA LEU A 43 -38.69 -20.67 -41.52
C LEU A 43 -38.47 -19.62 -40.40
N LYS A 44 -39.40 -19.55 -39.43
CA LYS A 44 -39.38 -18.59 -38.34
C LYS A 44 -39.63 -19.26 -37.01
N PHE A 45 -39.18 -18.61 -35.95
CA PHE A 45 -39.41 -19.01 -34.56
C PHE A 45 -40.17 -17.90 -33.82
N VAL A 46 -41.21 -18.28 -33.08
CA VAL A 46 -41.90 -17.40 -32.14
C VAL A 46 -42.07 -18.17 -30.80
N MET A 47 -41.70 -17.57 -29.71
CA MET A 47 -41.60 -18.19 -28.39
C MET A 47 -42.85 -19.00 -27.95
N ASN A 48 -44.06 -18.51 -28.31
CA ASN A 48 -45.34 -19.15 -27.97
C ASN A 48 -45.86 -20.11 -29.06
N GLN A 49 -45.23 -20.18 -30.21
CA GLN A 49 -45.68 -20.97 -31.34
C GLN A 49 -44.65 -21.98 -31.87
N GLY A 50 -43.40 -21.86 -31.43
CA GLY A 50 -42.32 -22.70 -31.92
C GLY A 50 -41.85 -22.36 -33.32
N TYR A 51 -41.22 -23.32 -33.97
CA TYR A 51 -40.79 -23.19 -35.36
C TYR A 51 -41.97 -23.39 -36.31
N PHE A 52 -42.03 -22.56 -37.31
CA PHE A 52 -43.08 -22.65 -38.37
C PHE A 52 -42.58 -22.13 -39.70
N LEU A 53 -43.19 -22.63 -40.77
CA LEU A 53 -42.99 -22.12 -42.12
C LEU A 53 -43.99 -21.00 -42.39
N GLU A 54 -43.52 -19.87 -42.91
CA GLU A 54 -44.39 -18.76 -43.31
C GLU A 54 -44.29 -18.54 -44.81
N LEU A 55 -45.44 -18.58 -45.49
CA LEU A 55 -45.61 -18.39 -46.92
C LEU A 55 -46.57 -17.21 -47.19
N THR A 56 -46.41 -16.55 -48.31
CA THR A 56 -47.40 -15.57 -48.76
C THR A 56 -48.67 -16.27 -49.21
N SER A 57 -49.80 -15.57 -49.23
CA SER A 57 -51.10 -16.21 -49.65
C SER A 57 -51.01 -16.84 -51.04
N LYS A 58 -50.24 -16.24 -51.95
CA LYS A 58 -50.03 -16.77 -53.33
C LYS A 58 -49.17 -18.06 -53.32
N ASP A 59 -48.08 -18.05 -52.58
CA ASP A 59 -47.18 -19.19 -52.49
C ASP A 59 -47.82 -20.35 -51.68
N SER A 60 -48.76 -20.03 -50.79
CA SER A 60 -49.53 -20.96 -50.00
C SER A 60 -50.45 -21.83 -50.87
N GLU A 61 -51.09 -21.27 -51.89
CA GLU A 61 -51.91 -22.02 -52.80
C GLU A 61 -51.08 -23.07 -53.57
N LEU A 62 -49.95 -22.66 -54.13
CA LEU A 62 -49.01 -23.58 -54.77
C LEU A 62 -48.46 -24.67 -53.83
N PHE A 63 -48.21 -24.28 -52.60
CA PHE A 63 -47.71 -25.20 -51.59
C PHE A 63 -48.73 -26.26 -51.19
N GLU A 64 -50.00 -25.91 -51.05
CA GLU A 64 -51.08 -26.83 -50.76
C GLU A 64 -51.39 -27.77 -51.96
N GLU A 65 -51.30 -27.27 -53.18
CA GLU A 65 -51.41 -28.10 -54.41
C GLU A 65 -50.26 -29.13 -54.43
N PHE A 66 -49.03 -28.73 -54.10
CA PHE A 66 -47.89 -29.63 -54.02
C PHE A 66 -48.14 -30.73 -52.96
N LEU A 67 -48.59 -30.35 -51.75
CA LEU A 67 -48.87 -31.30 -50.68
C LEU A 67 -49.97 -32.28 -51.02
N ALA A 68 -51.02 -31.86 -51.75
CA ALA A 68 -52.14 -32.68 -52.19
C ALA A 68 -51.77 -33.69 -53.29
N GLN A 69 -50.76 -33.37 -54.11
CA GLN A 69 -50.31 -34.21 -55.23
C GLN A 69 -49.26 -35.27 -54.83
N GLN A 70 -48.67 -35.15 -53.64
CA GLN A 70 -47.60 -36.06 -53.18
C GLN A 70 -48.19 -37.27 -52.48
N ASP A 71 -47.72 -38.45 -52.85
CA ASP A 71 -47.96 -39.68 -52.11
C ASP A 71 -46.86 -39.87 -51.09
N PHE A 72 -47.13 -39.44 -49.88
CA PHE A 72 -46.17 -39.53 -48.76
C PHE A 72 -46.07 -40.94 -48.17
N THR A 73 -46.93 -41.88 -48.59
CA THR A 73 -46.89 -43.26 -48.08
C THR A 73 -45.68 -44.06 -48.56
N ALA A 74 -45.12 -43.67 -49.69
CA ALA A 74 -43.92 -44.26 -50.26
C ALA A 74 -42.58 -43.75 -49.64
N LEU A 75 -42.62 -42.70 -48.79
CA LEU A 75 -41.45 -42.13 -48.14
C LEU A 75 -41.05 -42.91 -46.85
N ASN A 76 -39.81 -42.83 -46.49
CA ASN A 76 -39.36 -43.36 -45.17
C ASN A 76 -40.02 -42.58 -44.02
N PRO A 77 -40.07 -43.15 -42.79
CA PRO A 77 -40.78 -42.51 -41.66
C PRO A 77 -40.29 -41.09 -41.35
N GLN A 78 -38.98 -40.81 -41.48
CA GLN A 78 -38.40 -39.49 -41.20
C GLN A 78 -38.82 -38.46 -42.28
N GLU A 79 -38.86 -38.87 -43.51
CA GLU A 79 -39.33 -38.01 -44.61
C GLU A 79 -40.85 -37.79 -44.50
N GLN A 80 -41.61 -38.77 -44.05
CA GLN A 80 -43.04 -38.59 -43.77
C GLN A 80 -43.26 -37.50 -42.72
N GLU A 81 -42.53 -37.49 -41.62
CA GLU A 81 -42.60 -36.44 -40.61
C GLU A 81 -42.23 -35.06 -41.13
N LYS A 82 -41.23 -34.94 -42.03
CA LYS A 82 -40.80 -33.68 -42.63
C LYS A 82 -41.90 -33.08 -43.51
N PHE A 83 -42.62 -33.92 -44.25
CA PHE A 83 -43.62 -33.48 -45.23
C PHE A 83 -45.09 -33.61 -44.76
N ALA A 84 -45.34 -34.13 -43.57
CA ALA A 84 -46.66 -34.08 -42.92
C ALA A 84 -46.99 -32.65 -42.44
N ILE A 85 -46.93 -31.71 -43.38
CA ILE A 85 -47.06 -30.28 -43.10
C ILE A 85 -48.54 -29.92 -43.01
N VAL A 86 -48.93 -29.26 -41.94
CA VAL A 86 -50.31 -28.84 -41.70
C VAL A 86 -50.39 -27.34 -41.50
N ARG A 87 -51.47 -26.74 -42.03
CA ARG A 87 -51.76 -25.31 -41.82
C ARG A 87 -52.10 -25.06 -40.34
N ARG A 88 -51.38 -24.18 -39.70
CA ARG A 88 -51.59 -23.85 -38.26
C ARG A 88 -52.36 -22.56 -38.08
N GLN A 89 -52.11 -21.53 -38.91
CA GLN A 89 -52.71 -20.21 -38.76
C GLN A 89 -52.80 -19.49 -40.09
N THR A 90 -53.91 -18.79 -40.31
CA THR A 90 -54.11 -17.86 -41.42
C THR A 90 -53.99 -16.42 -40.90
N LEU A 91 -53.11 -15.64 -41.48
CA LEU A 91 -52.90 -14.22 -41.18
C LEU A 91 -53.25 -13.39 -42.41
N LYS A 92 -53.51 -12.11 -42.25
CA LYS A 92 -53.78 -11.21 -43.36
C LYS A 92 -52.54 -11.09 -44.26
N GLY A 93 -52.52 -11.82 -45.38
CA GLY A 93 -51.42 -11.80 -46.38
C GLY A 93 -50.41 -12.96 -46.22
N ASN A 94 -50.36 -13.72 -45.12
CA ASN A 94 -49.44 -14.84 -44.92
C ASN A 94 -50.15 -16.02 -44.29
N GLN A 95 -49.60 -17.23 -44.57
CA GLN A 95 -50.07 -18.49 -44.01
C GLN A 95 -48.92 -19.12 -43.21
N ARG A 96 -49.24 -19.76 -42.09
CA ARG A 96 -48.27 -20.47 -41.24
C ARG A 96 -48.53 -21.97 -41.22
N TYR A 97 -47.47 -22.72 -41.42
CA TYR A 97 -47.49 -24.17 -41.43
C TYR A 97 -46.53 -24.74 -40.41
N THR A 98 -46.83 -25.91 -39.87
CA THR A 98 -45.93 -26.68 -39.02
C THR A 98 -45.87 -28.12 -39.51
N SER A 99 -44.91 -28.89 -39.03
CA SER A 99 -44.79 -30.30 -39.27
C SER A 99 -44.36 -31.01 -37.98
N PRO A 100 -44.69 -32.34 -37.81
CA PRO A 100 -44.16 -33.10 -36.68
C PRO A 100 -42.63 -33.03 -36.56
N TYR A 101 -41.95 -32.94 -37.69
CA TYR A 101 -40.49 -32.76 -37.73
C TYR A 101 -40.04 -31.44 -37.04
N LEU A 102 -40.69 -30.30 -37.29
CA LEU A 102 -40.38 -29.03 -36.66
C LEU A 102 -40.67 -29.05 -35.16
N ASP A 103 -41.77 -29.67 -34.76
CA ASP A 103 -42.14 -29.80 -33.35
C ASP A 103 -41.16 -30.73 -32.58
N ASN A 104 -40.74 -31.84 -33.22
CA ASN A 104 -39.70 -32.73 -32.68
C ASN A 104 -38.33 -32.05 -32.59
N LEU A 105 -37.94 -31.35 -33.64
CA LEU A 105 -36.67 -30.58 -33.69
C LEU A 105 -36.61 -29.53 -32.57
N GLN A 106 -37.71 -28.79 -32.36
CA GLN A 106 -37.82 -27.82 -31.28
C GLN A 106 -37.64 -28.51 -29.90
N SER A 107 -38.32 -29.61 -29.70
CA SER A 107 -38.22 -30.36 -28.43
C SER A 107 -36.80 -30.86 -28.19
N HIS A 108 -36.13 -31.35 -29.27
CA HIS A 108 -34.72 -31.78 -29.17
C HIS A 108 -33.76 -30.61 -28.85
N ILE A 109 -33.95 -29.44 -29.49
CA ILE A 109 -33.12 -28.26 -29.22
C ILE A 109 -33.28 -27.77 -27.77
N LEU A 110 -34.51 -27.67 -27.28
CA LEU A 110 -34.80 -27.24 -25.93
C LEU A 110 -34.28 -28.27 -24.92
N GLY A 111 -34.52 -29.57 -25.17
CA GLY A 111 -34.00 -30.66 -24.35
C GLY A 111 -32.48 -30.70 -24.31
N ALA A 112 -31.82 -30.49 -25.46
CA ALA A 112 -30.36 -30.42 -25.52
C ALA A 112 -29.77 -29.27 -24.69
N LYS A 113 -30.39 -28.09 -24.70
CA LYS A 113 -29.95 -26.93 -23.87
C LYS A 113 -30.04 -27.23 -22.38
N GLU A 114 -31.09 -27.87 -21.94
CA GLU A 114 -31.29 -28.22 -20.54
C GLU A 114 -30.34 -29.35 -20.09
N GLN A 115 -30.17 -30.38 -20.94
CA GLN A 115 -29.23 -31.47 -20.71
C GLN A 115 -27.78 -30.95 -20.69
N LEU A 116 -27.42 -30.08 -21.62
CA LEU A 116 -26.11 -29.43 -21.65
C LEU A 116 -25.79 -28.70 -20.33
N LYS A 117 -26.72 -27.86 -19.86
CA LYS A 117 -26.57 -27.15 -18.59
C LYS A 117 -26.40 -28.12 -17.40
N THR A 118 -27.16 -29.18 -17.37
CA THR A 118 -27.11 -30.21 -16.31
C THR A 118 -25.78 -30.95 -16.34
N LYS A 119 -25.30 -31.35 -17.51
CA LYS A 119 -24.02 -32.03 -17.69
C LYS A 119 -22.82 -31.11 -17.33
N GLU A 120 -22.81 -29.88 -17.81
CA GLU A 120 -21.77 -28.89 -17.45
C GLU A 120 -21.73 -28.65 -15.93
N SER A 121 -22.90 -28.54 -15.28
CA SER A 121 -22.99 -28.41 -13.83
C SER A 121 -22.42 -29.62 -13.10
N ALA A 122 -22.70 -30.85 -13.59
CA ALA A 122 -22.15 -32.07 -12.99
C ALA A 122 -20.62 -32.15 -13.09
N VAL A 123 -20.05 -31.74 -14.23
CA VAL A 123 -18.58 -31.65 -14.39
C VAL A 123 -17.99 -30.65 -13.39
N LEU A 124 -18.58 -29.45 -13.26
CA LEU A 124 -18.12 -28.44 -12.30
C LEU A 124 -18.22 -28.92 -10.86
N GLN A 125 -19.30 -29.58 -10.48
CA GLN A 125 -19.45 -30.17 -9.14
C GLN A 125 -18.39 -31.26 -8.87
N GLY A 126 -18.10 -32.12 -9.85
CA GLY A 126 -17.03 -33.11 -9.73
C GLY A 126 -15.65 -32.48 -9.51
N LEU A 127 -15.34 -31.43 -10.26
CA LEU A 127 -14.09 -30.68 -10.07
C LEU A 127 -14.04 -29.99 -8.71
N GLN A 128 -15.15 -29.37 -8.28
CA GLN A 128 -15.25 -28.75 -6.96
C GLN A 128 -15.02 -29.77 -5.85
N GLN A 129 -15.62 -30.96 -5.94
CA GLN A 129 -15.42 -32.01 -4.96
C GLN A 129 -13.96 -32.48 -4.88
N SER A 130 -13.30 -32.67 -6.02
CA SER A 130 -11.87 -33.03 -6.08
C SER A 130 -10.98 -31.96 -5.46
N LEU A 131 -11.30 -30.67 -5.67
CA LEU A 131 -10.59 -29.56 -5.03
C LEU A 131 -10.81 -29.55 -3.51
N LEU A 132 -12.04 -29.78 -3.05
CA LEU A 132 -12.35 -29.84 -1.62
C LEU A 132 -11.63 -30.99 -0.91
N GLU A 133 -11.48 -32.13 -1.54
CA GLU A 133 -10.70 -33.26 -1.01
C GLU A 133 -9.21 -32.89 -0.85
N SER A 134 -8.71 -32.02 -1.71
CA SER A 134 -7.30 -31.54 -1.70
C SER A 134 -7.12 -30.21 -0.96
N ILE A 135 -8.15 -29.67 -0.31
CA ILE A 135 -8.12 -28.30 0.23
C ILE A 135 -7.03 -28.11 1.29
N THR A 136 -6.88 -29.06 2.21
CA THR A 136 -5.88 -28.99 3.29
C THR A 136 -4.43 -28.96 2.76
N PRO A 137 -4.00 -29.88 1.88
CA PRO A 137 -2.66 -29.79 1.28
C PRO A 137 -2.47 -28.55 0.42
N LEU A 138 -3.49 -28.03 -0.26
CA LEU A 138 -3.41 -26.79 -1.02
C LEU A 138 -3.16 -25.58 -0.12
N TYR A 139 -3.88 -25.45 1.00
CA TYR A 139 -3.63 -24.39 1.98
C TYR A 139 -2.21 -24.49 2.57
N SER A 140 -1.77 -25.70 2.94
CA SER A 140 -0.42 -25.92 3.46
C SER A 140 0.65 -25.57 2.42
N LEU A 141 0.43 -25.87 1.16
CA LEU A 141 1.34 -25.49 0.07
C LEU A 141 1.37 -23.98 -0.13
N ALA A 142 0.20 -23.34 -0.14
CA ALA A 142 0.10 -21.87 -0.28
C ALA A 142 0.83 -21.15 0.85
N GLU A 143 0.67 -21.61 2.09
CA GLU A 143 1.39 -21.06 3.24
C GLU A 143 2.92 -21.19 3.09
N LYS A 144 3.41 -22.37 2.70
CA LYS A 144 4.85 -22.59 2.48
C LYS A 144 5.40 -21.75 1.34
N LEU A 145 4.64 -21.58 0.26
CA LEU A 145 5.04 -20.70 -0.85
C LEU A 145 5.07 -19.23 -0.41
N ALA A 146 4.11 -18.78 0.39
CA ALA A 146 4.11 -17.42 0.93
C ALA A 146 5.34 -17.15 1.82
N TRP A 147 5.72 -18.11 2.68
CA TRP A 147 6.96 -18.00 3.46
C TRP A 147 8.21 -17.99 2.57
N LEU A 148 8.26 -18.83 1.55
CA LEU A 148 9.39 -18.86 0.62
C LEU A 148 9.54 -17.54 -0.14
N ASP A 149 8.43 -16.98 -0.63
CA ASP A 149 8.41 -15.69 -1.32
C ASP A 149 8.87 -14.56 -0.39
N LEU A 150 8.35 -14.51 0.85
CA LEU A 150 8.74 -13.53 1.87
C LEU A 150 10.26 -13.62 2.14
N PHE A 151 10.79 -14.80 2.43
CA PHE A 151 12.21 -14.96 2.74
C PHE A 151 13.11 -14.65 1.54
N THR A 152 12.68 -15.01 0.33
CA THR A 152 13.42 -14.69 -0.89
C THR A 152 13.48 -13.19 -1.11
N SER A 153 12.35 -12.50 -0.98
CA SER A 153 12.28 -11.04 -1.10
C SER A 153 13.13 -10.33 -0.05
N GLN A 154 13.08 -10.79 1.20
CA GLN A 154 13.93 -10.26 2.28
C GLN A 154 15.41 -10.49 2.02
N ALA A 155 15.80 -11.66 1.53
CA ALA A 155 17.20 -11.97 1.22
C ALA A 155 17.75 -11.10 0.07
N ILE A 156 16.96 -10.89 -0.98
CA ILE A 156 17.32 -10.02 -2.11
C ILE A 156 17.49 -8.60 -1.59
N PHE A 157 16.51 -8.08 -0.84
CA PHE A 157 16.54 -6.74 -0.26
C PHE A 157 17.73 -6.56 0.68
N ALA A 158 17.98 -7.52 1.58
CA ALA A 158 19.11 -7.47 2.50
C ALA A 158 20.46 -7.42 1.78
N ARG A 159 20.62 -8.17 0.68
CA ARG A 159 21.84 -8.16 -0.13
C ARG A 159 22.00 -6.84 -0.88
N GLU A 160 20.95 -6.33 -1.51
CA GLU A 160 20.97 -5.09 -2.29
C GLU A 160 21.33 -3.88 -1.41
N TYR A 161 20.72 -3.78 -0.24
CA TYR A 161 20.91 -2.66 0.69
C TYR A 161 21.95 -2.93 1.78
N ARG A 162 22.71 -4.03 1.69
CA ARG A 162 23.77 -4.40 2.63
C ARG A 162 23.28 -4.38 4.08
N LEU A 163 22.17 -5.08 4.34
CA LEU A 163 21.58 -5.22 5.65
C LEU A 163 22.20 -6.39 6.40
N VAL A 164 22.19 -6.32 7.73
CA VAL A 164 22.69 -7.37 8.61
C VAL A 164 21.57 -7.96 9.46
N LYS A 165 21.72 -9.21 9.88
CA LYS A 165 20.80 -9.85 10.82
C LYS A 165 21.00 -9.26 12.21
N PRO A 166 19.97 -8.61 12.83
CA PRO A 166 20.09 -8.12 14.19
C PRO A 166 20.08 -9.28 15.20
N GLN A 167 20.79 -9.08 16.31
CA GLN A 167 20.68 -9.95 17.49
C GLN A 167 19.61 -9.37 18.41
N LEU A 168 18.59 -10.13 18.73
CA LEU A 168 17.60 -9.76 19.74
C LEU A 168 18.11 -10.19 21.11
N ALA A 169 18.00 -9.31 22.09
CA ALA A 169 18.53 -9.50 23.43
C ALA A 169 17.52 -9.09 24.52
N GLU A 170 17.69 -9.60 25.73
CA GLU A 170 16.84 -9.27 26.90
C GLU A 170 17.64 -8.53 28.00
N ASN A 171 18.75 -7.89 27.63
CA ASN A 171 19.69 -7.28 28.57
C ASN A 171 19.43 -5.79 28.88
N GLY A 172 18.37 -5.20 28.38
CA GLY A 172 18.03 -3.80 28.61
C GLY A 172 18.76 -2.79 27.70
N ILE A 173 19.57 -3.25 26.73
CA ILE A 173 20.45 -2.39 25.93
C ILE A 173 20.10 -2.48 24.44
N ILE A 174 20.15 -1.34 23.77
CA ILE A 174 20.10 -1.24 22.32
C ILE A 174 21.48 -0.74 21.85
N GLU A 175 22.17 -1.54 21.05
CA GLU A 175 23.45 -1.20 20.44
C GLU A 175 23.34 -1.34 18.93
N ILE A 176 23.68 -0.27 18.20
CA ILE A 176 23.69 -0.21 16.74
C ILE A 176 25.05 0.36 16.31
N GLN A 177 25.81 -0.39 15.56
CA GLN A 177 27.07 0.06 15.00
C GLN A 177 26.87 0.48 13.54
N ALA A 178 27.35 1.67 13.21
CA ALA A 178 27.29 2.24 11.87
C ALA A 178 25.88 2.13 11.22
N GLY A 179 24.85 2.52 11.99
CA GLY A 179 23.46 2.54 11.51
C GLY A 179 23.26 3.54 10.37
N ARG A 180 22.39 3.20 9.41
CA ARG A 180 22.08 3.99 8.23
C ARG A 180 20.58 4.23 8.11
N HIS A 181 20.18 5.30 7.45
CA HIS A 181 18.76 5.58 7.17
C HIS A 181 18.43 5.16 5.73
N LEU A 182 17.84 4.00 5.53
CA LEU A 182 17.59 3.41 4.19
C LEU A 182 16.91 4.36 3.21
N VAL A 183 15.84 5.02 3.65
CA VAL A 183 15.08 5.91 2.77
C VAL A 183 15.93 7.10 2.33
N ILE A 184 16.65 7.74 3.26
CA ILE A 184 17.50 8.88 2.90
C ILE A 184 18.67 8.41 2.04
N GLU A 185 19.32 7.29 2.38
CA GLU A 185 20.42 6.71 1.61
C GLU A 185 20.01 6.42 0.16
N ALA A 186 18.78 5.93 -0.07
CA ALA A 186 18.26 5.63 -1.40
C ALA A 186 18.05 6.88 -2.29
N PHE A 187 17.82 8.04 -1.67
CA PHE A 187 17.62 9.31 -2.40
C PHE A 187 18.89 10.16 -2.50
N LEU A 188 20.00 9.78 -1.86
CA LEU A 188 21.26 10.50 -1.99
C LEU A 188 21.88 10.30 -3.38
N PRO A 189 22.52 11.35 -3.94
CA PRO A 189 23.35 11.21 -5.13
C PRO A 189 24.45 10.16 -4.90
N LYS A 190 24.85 9.44 -5.94
CA LYS A 190 25.85 8.35 -5.85
C LYS A 190 27.24 8.82 -5.37
N ASP A 191 27.54 10.08 -5.58
CA ASP A 191 28.79 10.74 -5.15
C ASP A 191 28.73 11.26 -3.70
N GLN A 192 27.58 11.17 -3.03
CA GLN A 192 27.39 11.59 -1.65
C GLN A 192 26.94 10.43 -0.75
N PRO A 193 27.88 9.62 -0.26
CA PRO A 193 27.52 8.47 0.58
C PRO A 193 26.86 8.92 1.89
N PHE A 194 25.91 8.11 2.37
CA PHE A 194 25.32 8.31 3.68
C PHE A 194 26.37 8.14 4.78
N ILE A 195 26.39 9.06 5.75
CA ILE A 195 27.29 8.98 6.90
C ILE A 195 26.64 8.20 8.02
N PRO A 196 27.12 6.97 8.32
CA PRO A 196 26.51 6.11 9.32
C PRO A 196 26.79 6.58 10.73
N ASN A 197 25.84 6.39 11.66
CA ASN A 197 25.94 6.74 13.06
C ASN A 197 25.70 5.53 13.97
N ALA A 198 26.36 5.51 15.11
CA ALA A 198 26.16 4.50 16.14
C ALA A 198 25.13 4.95 17.17
N LEU A 199 24.47 3.99 17.81
CA LEU A 199 23.65 4.18 19.00
C LEU A 199 24.04 3.12 20.03
N ALA A 200 24.22 3.53 21.28
CA ALA A 200 24.31 2.62 22.43
C ALA A 200 23.52 3.26 23.57
N ILE A 201 22.35 2.69 23.92
CA ILE A 201 21.44 3.24 24.93
C ILE A 201 20.90 2.13 25.83
N GLY A 202 20.74 2.41 27.10
CA GLY A 202 20.21 1.51 28.10
C GLY A 202 21.19 1.25 29.24
N GLU A 203 20.70 0.59 30.26
CA GLU A 203 21.42 0.25 31.47
C GLU A 203 21.38 -1.25 31.72
N SER A 204 22.50 -1.81 32.13
CA SER A 204 22.59 -3.20 32.62
C SER A 204 23.57 -3.26 33.80
N LYS A 205 23.71 -4.45 34.42
CA LYS A 205 24.63 -4.63 35.57
C LYS A 205 26.08 -4.19 35.32
N ASN A 206 26.52 -4.30 34.03
CA ASN A 206 27.94 -4.07 33.68
C ASN A 206 28.10 -2.97 32.60
N THR A 207 27.00 -2.34 32.15
CA THR A 207 27.04 -1.39 31.01
C THR A 207 26.13 -0.22 31.31
N HIS A 208 26.65 1.00 31.20
CA HIS A 208 25.97 2.23 31.55
C HIS A 208 26.01 3.23 30.38
N HIS A 209 25.12 3.03 29.41
CA HIS A 209 25.03 3.92 28.26
C HIS A 209 24.05 5.09 28.48
N GLY A 210 23.36 5.10 29.64
CA GLY A 210 22.28 6.06 29.93
C GLY A 210 20.92 5.62 29.37
N LEU A 211 19.86 6.09 30.04
CA LEU A 211 18.47 5.87 29.60
C LEU A 211 17.98 6.97 28.67
N ILE A 212 18.50 8.20 28.81
CA ILE A 212 18.08 9.35 28.04
C ILE A 212 19.29 9.95 27.34
N HIS A 213 19.21 10.05 26.03
CA HIS A 213 20.20 10.75 25.20
C HIS A 213 19.67 12.09 24.75
N ILE A 214 20.31 13.17 25.14
CA ILE A 214 20.01 14.53 24.70
C ILE A 214 20.93 14.86 23.54
N ILE A 215 20.35 15.14 22.37
CA ILE A 215 21.08 15.48 21.15
C ILE A 215 20.86 16.95 20.86
N THR A 216 21.89 17.76 21.13
CA THR A 216 21.85 19.20 20.89
C THR A 216 22.47 19.53 19.54
N TRP A 217 22.00 20.58 18.85
CA TRP A 217 22.61 21.22 17.70
C TRP A 217 21.61 21.95 16.77
N PRO A 218 22.06 22.81 15.80
CA PRO A 218 21.17 23.47 14.83
C PRO A 218 20.43 22.49 13.90
N ASN A 219 19.21 22.87 13.50
CA ASN A 219 18.19 22.00 12.89
C ASN A 219 18.49 21.36 11.53
N MET A 220 19.48 21.74 10.79
CA MET A 220 19.64 21.33 9.38
C MET A 220 20.58 20.13 9.15
N TRP A 221 21.14 19.51 10.20
CA TRP A 221 22.35 18.69 10.04
C TRP A 221 22.27 17.25 10.53
N GLY A 222 21.07 16.68 10.61
CA GLY A 222 20.94 15.24 10.78
C GLY A 222 20.40 14.74 12.12
N LYS A 223 19.99 15.59 13.09
CA LYS A 223 19.36 15.17 14.35
C LYS A 223 18.12 14.31 14.10
N SER A 224 17.13 14.87 13.40
CA SER A 224 15.90 14.17 13.05
C SER A 224 16.16 12.92 12.21
N THR A 225 17.17 12.96 11.33
CA THR A 225 17.61 11.79 10.57
C THR A 225 18.15 10.70 11.48
N TYR A 226 18.98 11.06 12.46
CA TYR A 226 19.53 10.12 13.43
C TYR A 226 18.45 9.49 14.32
N LEU A 227 17.51 10.29 14.81
CA LEU A 227 16.37 9.79 15.59
C LEU A 227 15.53 8.79 14.78
N ARG A 228 15.15 9.16 13.56
CA ARG A 228 14.35 8.32 12.65
C ARG A 228 15.10 7.06 12.22
N GLN A 229 16.39 7.17 11.91
CA GLN A 229 17.26 6.02 11.63
C GLN A 229 17.20 5.00 12.77
N SER A 230 17.38 5.47 14.02
CA SER A 230 17.38 4.62 15.19
C SER A 230 16.04 3.92 15.39
N ALA A 231 14.92 4.66 15.25
CA ALA A 231 13.58 4.10 15.32
C ALA A 231 13.33 3.03 14.25
N LEU A 232 13.70 3.31 13.00
CA LEU A 232 13.50 2.39 11.88
C LEU A 232 14.31 1.10 12.06
N ILE A 233 15.55 1.18 12.53
CA ILE A 233 16.39 0.00 12.79
C ILE A 233 15.75 -0.87 13.86
N VAL A 234 15.30 -0.26 14.97
CA VAL A 234 14.63 -0.98 16.06
C VAL A 234 13.32 -1.61 15.58
N LEU A 235 12.51 -0.87 14.82
CA LEU A 235 11.25 -1.38 14.22
C LEU A 235 11.50 -2.56 13.28
N MET A 236 12.45 -2.42 12.37
CA MET A 236 12.80 -3.49 11.42
C MET A 236 13.23 -4.76 12.14
N ALA A 237 14.04 -4.65 13.20
CA ALA A 237 14.48 -5.77 14.01
C ALA A 237 13.29 -6.50 14.66
N HIS A 238 12.30 -5.77 15.19
CA HIS A 238 11.10 -6.34 15.81
C HIS A 238 10.13 -6.96 14.78
N CYS A 239 10.17 -6.51 13.53
CA CYS A 239 9.46 -7.14 12.41
C CYS A 239 10.18 -8.40 11.87
N GLY A 240 11.30 -8.81 12.43
CA GLY A 240 12.09 -9.95 11.96
C GLY A 240 12.89 -9.66 10.67
N LEU A 241 13.06 -8.38 10.33
CA LEU A 241 13.80 -7.95 9.15
C LEU A 241 15.30 -7.79 9.47
N PHE A 242 16.13 -7.87 8.44
CA PHE A 242 17.52 -7.43 8.50
C PHE A 242 17.58 -5.91 8.57
N VAL A 243 18.63 -5.36 9.18
CA VAL A 243 18.73 -3.94 9.52
C VAL A 243 19.91 -3.25 8.84
N PRO A 244 19.79 -1.96 8.50
CA PRO A 244 20.85 -1.18 7.85
C PRO A 244 21.90 -0.72 8.87
N ALA A 245 22.75 -1.63 9.31
CA ALA A 245 23.84 -1.40 10.24
C ALA A 245 25.03 -2.28 9.91
N GLN A 246 26.16 -2.05 10.55
CA GLN A 246 27.29 -2.98 10.52
C GLN A 246 27.07 -4.13 11.52
N GLU A 247 26.54 -3.81 12.69
CA GLU A 247 26.11 -4.74 13.74
C GLU A 247 24.95 -4.12 14.51
N ALA A 248 24.00 -4.93 14.97
CA ALA A 248 22.90 -4.46 15.82
C ALA A 248 22.54 -5.52 16.86
N LYS A 249 22.53 -5.10 18.14
CA LYS A 249 21.97 -5.84 19.26
C LYS A 249 20.81 -5.05 19.82
N ILE A 250 19.62 -5.59 19.69
CA ILE A 250 18.39 -4.85 19.97
C ILE A 250 17.67 -5.52 21.13
N TRP A 251 17.46 -4.77 22.21
CA TRP A 251 16.62 -5.21 23.30
C TRP A 251 15.17 -5.31 22.86
N LEU A 252 14.48 -6.37 23.31
CA LEU A 252 13.05 -6.58 23.02
C LEU A 252 12.20 -5.52 23.72
N ILE A 253 11.67 -4.59 22.94
CA ILE A 253 10.80 -3.51 23.41
C ILE A 253 9.33 -3.89 23.21
N ASP A 254 8.43 -3.24 23.96
CA ASP A 254 6.98 -3.39 23.87
C ASP A 254 6.32 -2.31 22.99
N GLY A 255 6.99 -1.20 22.75
CA GLY A 255 6.48 -0.12 21.94
C GLY A 255 7.54 0.89 21.50
N ILE A 256 7.29 1.52 20.35
CA ILE A 256 8.06 2.67 19.85
C ILE A 256 7.11 3.86 19.87
N PHE A 257 7.47 4.89 20.62
CA PHE A 257 6.74 6.13 20.70
C PHE A 257 7.57 7.24 20.10
N ALA A 258 7.03 7.93 19.10
CA ALA A 258 7.75 8.99 18.42
C ALA A 258 6.91 10.26 18.32
N ARG A 259 7.41 11.36 18.89
CA ARG A 259 6.95 12.70 18.59
C ARG A 259 7.98 13.34 17.67
N VAL A 260 7.70 13.32 16.39
CA VAL A 260 8.54 13.90 15.33
C VAL A 260 7.76 15.05 14.71
N GLY A 261 8.39 16.22 14.56
CA GLY A 261 7.72 17.44 14.13
C GLY A 261 6.71 17.22 13.00
N SER A 262 5.45 17.52 13.25
CA SER A 262 4.40 17.48 12.25
C SER A 262 4.46 18.78 11.45
N GLY A 263 4.43 18.69 10.11
CA GLY A 263 4.02 19.83 9.29
C GLY A 263 2.63 20.30 9.73
N ASP A 264 2.37 21.58 9.68
CA ASP A 264 1.12 22.22 10.04
C ASP A 264 -0.07 21.47 9.43
N ILE A 265 -0.85 20.78 10.26
CA ILE A 265 -2.16 20.23 9.87
C ILE A 265 -3.15 21.39 10.02
N ILE A 266 -3.19 22.25 9.00
CA ILE A 266 -4.10 23.43 8.92
C ILE A 266 -5.58 23.02 9.07
N ALA A 267 -5.94 21.74 8.90
CA ALA A 267 -7.31 21.26 8.87
C ALA A 267 -8.02 21.15 10.24
N LYS A 268 -7.33 21.30 11.38
CA LYS A 268 -7.93 21.02 12.72
C LYS A 268 -8.08 22.20 13.66
N ASN A 269 -7.92 23.46 13.25
CA ASN A 269 -8.07 24.65 14.15
C ASN A 269 -7.45 24.50 15.58
N GLN A 270 -6.52 23.59 15.78
CA GLN A 270 -5.81 23.37 17.04
C GLN A 270 -4.43 24.03 16.97
N SER A 271 -4.02 24.66 18.05
CA SER A 271 -2.66 25.17 18.18
C SER A 271 -1.67 24.02 18.00
N THR A 272 -0.62 24.23 17.21
CA THR A 272 0.49 23.25 17.02
C THR A 272 1.03 22.75 18.36
N PHE A 273 1.11 23.63 19.35
CA PHE A 273 1.53 23.29 20.71
C PHE A 273 0.53 22.37 21.46
N MET A 274 -0.77 22.57 21.29
CA MET A 274 -1.78 21.69 21.91
C MET A 274 -1.69 20.28 21.31
N THR A 275 -1.55 20.16 20.00
CA THR A 275 -1.36 18.85 19.33
C THR A 275 -0.10 18.16 19.84
N GLU A 276 1.01 18.90 19.97
CA GLU A 276 2.24 18.40 20.56
C GLU A 276 2.02 17.86 21.99
N MET A 277 1.34 18.61 22.84
CA MET A 277 1.08 18.18 24.21
C MET A 277 0.15 16.98 24.31
N ILE A 278 -0.81 16.82 23.43
CA ILE A 278 -1.65 15.62 23.33
C ILE A 278 -0.82 14.39 22.99
N GLU A 279 0.09 14.49 22.01
CA GLU A 279 0.98 13.40 21.63
C GLU A 279 1.94 13.03 22.78
N VAL A 280 2.50 14.02 23.44
CA VAL A 280 3.36 13.82 24.64
C VAL A 280 2.61 13.16 25.76
N ALA A 281 1.38 13.61 26.07
CA ALA A 281 0.52 13.02 27.08
C ALA A 281 0.23 11.55 26.76
N ASN A 282 -0.05 11.22 25.50
CA ASN A 282 -0.23 9.84 25.06
C ASN A 282 1.03 8.99 25.31
N ILE A 283 2.22 9.52 25.02
CA ILE A 283 3.49 8.84 25.28
C ILE A 283 3.66 8.59 26.79
N LEU A 284 3.51 9.63 27.60
CA LEU A 284 3.73 9.54 29.05
C LEU A 284 2.76 8.60 29.77
N ASN A 285 1.54 8.44 29.23
CA ASN A 285 0.51 7.56 29.80
C ASN A 285 0.63 6.09 29.37
N ASN A 286 1.31 5.80 28.25
CA ASN A 286 1.35 4.46 27.67
C ASN A 286 2.77 3.84 27.61
N ALA A 287 3.82 4.65 27.67
CA ALA A 287 5.18 4.14 27.64
C ALA A 287 5.53 3.42 28.95
N THR A 288 6.32 2.36 28.84
CA THR A 288 6.84 1.54 29.95
C THR A 288 8.37 1.60 29.97
N GLU A 289 8.99 0.94 30.94
CA GLU A 289 10.46 0.78 30.98
C GLU A 289 11.01 0.05 29.74
N ARG A 290 10.15 -0.75 29.07
CA ARG A 290 10.51 -1.51 27.89
C ARG A 290 10.26 -0.75 26.59
N SER A 291 9.78 0.48 26.67
CA SER A 291 9.49 1.29 25.47
C SER A 291 10.74 2.02 24.97
N PHE A 292 10.73 2.32 23.66
CA PHE A 292 11.69 3.20 23.01
C PHE A 292 11.01 4.50 22.62
N VAL A 293 11.43 5.63 23.18
CA VAL A 293 10.77 6.94 23.05
C VAL A 293 11.66 7.91 22.26
N ILE A 294 11.06 8.67 21.38
CA ILE A 294 11.74 9.64 20.53
C ILE A 294 11.02 10.98 20.55
N PHE A 295 11.75 12.04 20.91
CA PHE A 295 11.28 13.41 20.81
C PHE A 295 12.14 14.24 19.85
N ASP A 296 11.53 14.86 18.87
CA ASP A 296 12.17 15.77 17.94
C ASP A 296 11.65 17.18 18.18
N GLU A 297 12.50 18.03 18.78
CA GLU A 297 12.26 19.44 19.11
C GLU A 297 11.04 19.69 20.00
N LEU A 298 10.97 18.99 21.13
CA LEU A 298 9.92 19.16 22.12
C LEU A 298 9.89 20.59 22.69
N GLY A 299 8.67 21.16 22.83
CA GLY A 299 8.44 22.47 23.45
C GLY A 299 8.65 23.67 22.53
N ARG A 300 8.83 23.46 21.21
CA ARG A 300 9.06 24.54 20.23
C ARG A 300 7.83 25.41 19.95
N GLY A 301 6.65 24.87 20.20
CA GLY A 301 5.36 25.52 19.87
C GLY A 301 4.91 26.62 20.88
N THR A 302 5.72 26.93 21.91
CA THR A 302 5.42 27.92 22.96
C THR A 302 6.60 28.83 23.25
N SER A 303 6.52 29.65 24.31
CA SER A 303 7.67 30.51 24.71
C SER A 303 8.88 29.66 25.09
N THR A 304 10.08 30.19 24.87
CA THR A 304 11.34 29.48 25.13
C THR A 304 11.43 28.96 26.57
N TYR A 305 11.05 29.79 27.55
CA TYR A 305 11.10 29.40 28.97
C TYR A 305 10.07 28.34 29.33
N ASP A 306 8.83 28.45 28.83
CA ASP A 306 7.80 27.42 29.05
C ASP A 306 8.18 26.10 28.41
N GLY A 307 8.65 26.13 27.15
CA GLY A 307 9.12 24.94 26.43
C GLY A 307 10.29 24.23 27.14
N LEU A 308 11.27 25.00 27.59
CA LEU A 308 12.41 24.49 28.38
C LEU A 308 11.95 23.84 29.69
N ALA A 309 11.09 24.55 30.45
CA ALA A 309 10.60 24.07 31.75
C ALA A 309 9.81 22.77 31.61
N LEU A 310 8.88 22.72 30.61
CA LEU A 310 8.11 21.51 30.32
C LEU A 310 9.00 20.37 29.86
N THR A 311 9.92 20.61 28.94
CA THR A 311 10.83 19.58 28.45
C THR A 311 11.69 19.00 29.60
N LYS A 312 12.25 19.85 30.48
CA LYS A 312 12.98 19.40 31.68
C LYS A 312 12.11 18.53 32.58
N ALA A 313 10.89 18.97 32.87
CA ALA A 313 9.95 18.21 33.71
C ALA A 313 9.58 16.86 33.11
N ILE A 314 9.34 16.80 31.80
CA ILE A 314 9.05 15.55 31.07
C ILE A 314 10.23 14.59 31.13
N LEU A 315 11.46 15.06 30.92
CA LEU A 315 12.66 14.23 31.02
C LEU A 315 12.87 13.68 32.45
N HIS A 316 12.61 14.50 33.47
CA HIS A 316 12.65 14.02 34.87
C HIS A 316 11.56 12.97 35.13
N TYR A 317 10.38 13.13 34.62
CA TYR A 317 9.28 12.16 34.76
C TYR A 317 9.63 10.83 34.07
N LEU A 318 10.13 10.89 32.83
CA LEU A 318 10.60 9.71 32.10
C LEU A 318 11.67 8.96 32.87
N LEU A 319 12.66 9.68 33.42
CA LEU A 319 13.78 9.09 34.18
C LEU A 319 13.33 8.44 35.46
N LYS A 320 12.44 9.07 36.23
CA LYS A 320 12.04 8.61 37.58
C LYS A 320 10.92 7.60 37.58
N ASN A 321 9.95 7.75 36.69
CA ASN A 321 8.68 7.03 36.72
C ASN A 321 8.57 5.96 35.62
N ILE A 322 9.06 6.23 34.40
CA ILE A 322 8.88 5.32 33.26
C ILE A 322 10.16 4.51 32.99
N GLN A 323 11.32 5.16 33.02
CA GLN A 323 12.64 4.56 32.73
C GLN A 323 12.78 4.03 31.28
N ALA A 324 12.00 4.56 30.35
CA ALA A 324 12.08 4.23 28.93
C ALA A 324 13.37 4.71 28.29
N LYS A 325 13.90 3.96 27.32
CA LYS A 325 15.03 4.40 26.50
C LYS A 325 14.59 5.54 25.63
N THR A 326 15.14 6.72 25.84
CA THR A 326 14.63 7.96 25.23
C THR A 326 15.73 8.68 24.45
N LEU A 327 15.46 9.00 23.20
CA LEU A 327 16.24 9.93 22.40
C LEU A 327 15.49 11.25 22.27
N ILE A 328 16.14 12.34 22.61
CA ILE A 328 15.56 13.68 22.41
C ILE A 328 16.50 14.59 21.62
N ALA A 329 16.06 15.09 20.49
CA ALA A 329 16.70 16.18 19.79
C ALA A 329 16.13 17.51 20.30
N THR A 330 16.98 18.45 20.65
CA THR A 330 16.56 19.75 21.20
C THR A 330 17.51 20.86 20.79
N HIS A 331 17.00 22.08 20.83
CA HIS A 331 17.80 23.31 20.73
C HIS A 331 18.05 23.99 22.09
N TYR A 332 17.47 23.41 23.17
CA TYR A 332 17.71 23.92 24.53
C TYR A 332 19.05 23.43 25.06
N HIS A 333 20.06 24.29 24.98
CA HIS A 333 21.42 23.99 25.49
C HIS A 333 21.45 23.84 27.01
N GLU A 334 20.51 24.47 27.71
CA GLU A 334 20.38 24.40 29.16
C GLU A 334 20.13 22.96 29.67
N LEU A 335 19.54 22.10 28.84
CA LEU A 335 19.28 20.71 29.19
C LEU A 335 20.57 19.85 29.29
N ILE A 336 21.68 20.31 28.74
CA ILE A 336 22.98 19.65 28.83
C ILE A 336 23.40 19.48 30.31
N ALA A 337 23.02 20.43 31.18
CA ALA A 337 23.31 20.35 32.61
C ALA A 337 22.69 19.12 33.33
N LEU A 338 21.64 18.51 32.72
CA LEU A 338 20.98 17.33 33.28
C LEU A 338 21.90 16.09 33.39
N GLU A 339 22.94 15.99 32.57
CA GLU A 339 23.94 14.93 32.68
C GLU A 339 24.71 14.98 34.03
N GLN A 340 24.91 16.18 34.55
CA GLN A 340 25.52 16.37 35.85
C GLN A 340 24.57 16.01 37.02
N GLU A 341 23.26 16.17 36.78
CA GLU A 341 22.23 15.82 37.77
C GLU A 341 21.99 14.29 37.82
N SER A 342 22.22 13.56 36.71
CA SER A 342 22.01 12.11 36.65
C SER A 342 22.96 11.45 35.64
N GLY A 343 23.69 10.42 36.10
CA GLY A 343 24.55 9.60 35.23
C GLY A 343 23.76 8.80 34.14
N GLN A 344 22.44 8.70 34.28
CA GLN A 344 21.56 8.02 33.30
C GLN A 344 21.17 8.90 32.13
N ILE A 345 21.55 10.19 32.15
CA ILE A 345 21.39 11.11 30.99
C ILE A 345 22.74 11.28 30.33
N LYS A 346 22.78 11.21 29.01
CA LYS A 346 24.01 11.41 28.24
C LYS A 346 23.80 12.46 27.17
N ASN A 347 24.78 13.34 27.00
CA ASN A 347 24.74 14.40 25.99
C ASN A 347 25.51 14.01 24.74
N PHE A 348 24.90 14.30 23.61
CA PHE A 348 25.46 14.08 22.28
C PHE A 348 25.32 15.34 21.42
N SER A 349 26.22 15.49 20.46
CA SER A 349 26.16 16.57 19.49
C SER A 349 26.61 16.10 18.11
N VAL A 350 26.23 16.84 17.08
CA VAL A 350 26.77 16.62 15.72
C VAL A 350 28.20 17.15 15.68
N SER A 351 29.14 16.36 15.21
CA SER A 351 30.54 16.77 15.06
C SER A 351 30.69 17.87 14.02
N VAL A 352 31.49 18.88 14.32
CA VAL A 352 31.82 19.97 13.44
C VAL A 352 33.30 20.00 13.24
N TYR A 353 33.69 20.26 12.01
CA TYR A 353 35.08 20.63 11.67
C TYR A 353 35.13 22.13 11.38
N GLU A 354 35.79 22.88 12.27
CA GLU A 354 35.91 24.31 12.20
C GLU A 354 37.32 24.68 11.67
N THR A 355 37.36 25.47 10.60
CA THR A 355 38.57 26.05 10.07
C THR A 355 38.46 27.58 10.17
N ASP A 356 39.56 28.30 10.07
CA ASP A 356 39.58 29.80 10.10
C ASP A 356 38.65 30.45 9.04
N LYS A 357 38.27 29.70 8.02
CA LYS A 357 37.44 30.19 6.90
C LYS A 357 36.06 29.62 6.81
N GLU A 358 35.86 28.36 7.24
CA GLU A 358 34.61 27.63 7.03
C GLU A 358 34.30 26.67 8.18
N VAL A 359 33.01 26.50 8.44
CA VAL A 359 32.45 25.50 9.37
C VAL A 359 31.83 24.36 8.54
N VAL A 360 32.38 23.18 8.67
CA VAL A 360 31.89 21.96 7.98
C VAL A 360 31.21 21.02 8.97
N PHE A 361 29.94 20.74 8.73
CA PHE A 361 29.17 19.81 9.57
C PHE A 361 29.34 18.39 9.08
N MET A 362 29.85 17.52 9.96
CA MET A 362 30.28 16.17 9.60
C MET A 362 29.13 15.16 9.57
N LYS A 363 27.91 15.55 9.93
CA LYS A 363 26.73 14.67 10.05
C LYS A 363 26.98 13.44 10.95
N LYS A 364 27.98 13.49 11.81
CA LYS A 364 28.40 12.45 12.75
C LYS A 364 28.01 12.84 14.17
N ILE A 365 27.33 11.93 14.87
CA ILE A 365 26.95 12.10 16.28
C ILE A 365 28.13 11.65 17.14
N SER A 366 28.53 12.48 18.10
CA SER A 366 29.58 12.19 19.07
C SER A 366 29.14 12.53 20.49
N ALA A 367 29.69 11.82 21.47
CA ALA A 367 29.52 12.16 22.87
C ALA A 367 30.14 13.56 23.10
N TRP A 368 29.51 14.40 23.90
CA TRP A 368 29.82 15.76 24.33
C TRP A 368 28.78 16.77 23.79
N GLY A 369 28.31 17.62 24.70
CA GLY A 369 27.45 18.75 24.34
C GLY A 369 28.23 19.83 23.59
N ALA A 370 27.64 20.39 22.57
CA ALA A 370 28.20 21.53 21.89
C ALA A 370 28.14 22.77 22.81
N SER A 371 29.27 23.39 23.00
CA SER A 371 29.41 24.61 23.84
C SER A 371 29.09 25.91 23.11
N LYS A 372 28.96 25.88 21.77
CA LYS A 372 28.75 27.08 20.95
C LYS A 372 27.45 26.98 20.12
N SER A 373 26.85 28.12 19.87
CA SER A 373 25.74 28.29 18.90
C SER A 373 26.32 28.59 17.51
N TYR A 374 25.87 27.85 16.48
CA TYR A 374 26.33 28.04 15.07
C TYR A 374 25.22 28.61 14.18
N GLY A 375 24.15 29.17 14.74
CA GLY A 375 23.04 29.73 13.96
C GLY A 375 23.48 30.81 12.95
N VAL A 376 24.41 31.65 13.34
CA VAL A 376 24.95 32.70 12.46
C VAL A 376 25.83 32.13 11.35
N ASP A 377 26.54 31.03 11.61
CA ASP A 377 27.36 30.36 10.59
C ASP A 377 26.49 29.64 9.56
N VAL A 378 25.38 29.04 10.00
CA VAL A 378 24.35 28.48 9.09
C VAL A 378 23.73 29.59 8.23
N ALA A 379 23.40 30.74 8.80
CA ALA A 379 22.88 31.88 8.06
C ALA A 379 23.87 32.37 7.00
N LYS A 380 25.18 32.35 7.29
CA LYS A 380 26.26 32.64 6.32
C LYS A 380 26.23 31.64 5.15
N LEU A 381 26.12 30.35 5.42
CA LEU A 381 26.02 29.31 4.39
C LEU A 381 24.76 29.44 3.53
N ALA A 382 23.68 29.95 4.11
CA ALA A 382 22.42 30.22 3.39
C ALA A 382 22.48 31.50 2.53
N GLY A 383 23.60 32.26 2.57
CA GLY A 383 23.77 33.45 1.74
C GLY A 383 23.22 34.74 2.35
N ILE A 384 22.99 34.80 3.67
CA ILE A 384 22.56 36.03 4.35
C ILE A 384 23.68 37.11 4.17
N PRO A 385 23.34 38.39 3.87
CA PRO A 385 24.30 39.45 3.65
C PRO A 385 25.24 39.67 4.84
N LYS A 386 26.52 39.88 4.56
CA LYS A 386 27.59 40.02 5.56
C LYS A 386 27.33 41.07 6.66
N PRO A 387 26.78 42.28 6.36
CA PRO A 387 26.46 43.25 7.42
C PRO A 387 25.48 42.70 8.47
N ILE A 388 24.45 41.97 8.05
CA ILE A 388 23.46 41.34 8.96
C ILE A 388 24.15 40.30 9.86
N LEU A 389 25.06 39.50 9.28
CA LEU A 389 25.80 38.47 10.04
C LEU A 389 26.74 39.07 11.07
N GLU A 390 27.39 40.20 10.77
CA GLU A 390 28.26 40.91 11.71
C GLU A 390 27.46 41.50 12.87
N GLU A 391 26.34 42.13 12.59
CA GLU A 391 25.42 42.65 13.59
C GLU A 391 24.85 41.52 14.48
N ALA A 392 24.40 40.41 13.88
CA ALA A 392 23.89 39.24 14.60
C ALA A 392 24.95 38.62 15.54
N LYS A 393 26.22 38.55 15.12
CA LYS A 393 27.33 38.12 15.98
C LYS A 393 27.55 39.05 17.18
N GLY A 394 27.40 40.37 16.96
CA GLY A 394 27.47 41.36 18.04
C GLY A 394 26.39 41.13 19.10
N PHE A 395 25.13 40.97 18.66
CA PHE A 395 24.00 40.68 19.55
C PHE A 395 24.15 39.34 20.28
N LEU A 396 24.55 38.28 19.58
CA LEU A 396 24.78 36.96 20.20
C LEU A 396 25.84 37.05 21.32
N SER A 397 26.96 37.70 21.05
CA SER A 397 28.02 37.88 22.06
C SER A 397 27.58 38.70 23.27
N ALA A 398 26.67 39.67 23.09
CA ALA A 398 26.11 40.44 24.20
C ALA A 398 25.16 39.61 25.05
N LEU A 399 24.31 38.80 24.39
CA LEU A 399 23.36 37.86 25.08
C LEU A 399 24.12 36.80 25.87
N GLU A 400 25.13 36.15 25.29
CA GLU A 400 25.94 35.14 25.96
C GLU A 400 26.69 35.67 27.18
N LYS A 401 27.08 36.95 27.19
CA LYS A 401 27.72 37.60 28.35
C LYS A 401 26.75 38.08 29.43
N GLY A 402 25.45 37.75 29.31
CA GLY A 402 24.42 38.14 30.27
C GLY A 402 24.13 39.63 30.37
N LYS A 403 24.67 40.46 29.44
CA LYS A 403 24.30 41.86 29.32
C LYS A 403 22.95 41.93 28.62
N LYS A 404 21.97 42.68 29.21
CA LYS A 404 20.78 43.10 28.45
C LYS A 404 21.30 43.76 27.18
N ALA A 405 20.99 43.19 26.01
CA ALA A 405 21.32 43.84 24.76
C ALA A 405 20.50 45.13 24.71
N ASP A 406 21.16 46.26 24.89
CA ASP A 406 20.61 47.55 24.48
C ASP A 406 20.50 47.48 22.98
N LEU A 407 19.32 47.09 22.50
CA LEU A 407 18.98 47.18 21.08
C LEU A 407 19.09 48.67 20.69
N PRO A 408 19.97 49.02 19.75
CA PRO A 408 19.99 50.41 19.28
C PRO A 408 18.59 50.79 18.80
N PRO A 409 18.08 51.99 19.03
CA PRO A 409 16.78 52.41 18.54
C PRO A 409 16.75 52.21 17.03
N LEU A 410 15.72 51.50 16.54
CA LEU A 410 15.44 51.38 15.12
C LEU A 410 15.31 52.79 14.55
N ASN A 411 16.38 53.31 13.94
CA ASN A 411 16.29 54.46 13.08
C ASN A 411 15.42 54.04 11.91
N ALA A 412 14.14 54.42 11.94
CA ALA A 412 13.21 54.14 10.87
C ALA A 412 13.78 54.71 9.57
N PRO A 413 14.00 53.91 8.52
CA PRO A 413 14.37 54.48 7.23
C PRO A 413 13.19 55.32 6.75
N GLN A 414 13.47 56.62 6.45
CA GLN A 414 12.55 57.47 5.73
C GLN A 414 12.36 56.84 4.33
N GLY A 415 11.16 56.33 4.06
CA GLY A 415 10.77 55.89 2.74
C GLY A 415 10.21 54.48 2.66
N PHE A 416 8.96 54.26 3.05
CA PHE A 416 8.19 53.13 2.59
C PHE A 416 7.69 53.41 1.16
N PHE A 417 8.21 52.69 0.18
CA PHE A 417 7.51 52.51 -1.08
C PHE A 417 6.43 51.42 -0.87
N VAL A 418 5.17 51.84 -0.88
CA VAL A 418 4.04 50.94 -1.04
C VAL A 418 4.01 50.54 -2.50
N VAL A 419 4.29 49.30 -2.81
CA VAL A 419 3.97 48.71 -4.11
C VAL A 419 2.52 48.21 -4.01
N GLN A 420 1.66 48.80 -4.89
CA GLN A 420 0.28 48.37 -5.09
C GLN A 420 0.21 46.95 -5.72
#